data_3b37ef837fd4ca3d35dc683ce18a0b00
#
_entry.id   3b37ef837fd4ca3d35dc683ce18a0b00
#
_cell.length_a   1.000
_cell.length_b   1.000
_cell.length_c   1.000
_cell.angle_alpha   90.00
_cell.angle_beta   90.00
_cell.angle_gamma   90.00
#
_symmetry.space_group_name_H-M   'P 1'
#
loop_
_entity.id
_entity.type
_entity.pdbx_description
1 polymer ?
#
loop_
_entity_poly.entity_id
_entity_poly.type
_entity_poly.pdbx_seq_one_letter_code
_entity_poly.pdbx_strand_id
1 'polypeptide(L)'
;MCHALVIEDDYLVADYIAALAEFSGATSTAIASTQEEALKSAKAKRPAVILCDVRLDKGCGPSAIGEILACLGAIPVLYITGIPEECPASHRAHSVLPKPFSRDAFVSAFRKHAGIG
;
A
#
# COMPACT_ATOMS: atom_id res chain seq x y z
N MET A 1 14.76 0.67 -9.55
CA MET A 1 14.21 -0.48 -8.81
C MET A 1 12.97 -0.07 -8.07
N CYS A 2 11.98 -0.95 -7.98
CA CYS A 2 10.71 -0.64 -7.34
C CYS A 2 10.41 -1.63 -6.23
N HIS A 3 10.63 -1.21 -4.97
CA HIS A 3 10.24 -1.99 -3.80
C HIS A 3 8.85 -1.56 -3.36
N ALA A 4 7.92 -2.49 -3.23
CA ALA A 4 6.55 -2.21 -2.81
C ALA A 4 6.30 -2.77 -1.40
N LEU A 5 5.74 -1.95 -0.52
CA LEU A 5 5.31 -2.38 0.81
C LEU A 5 3.80 -2.57 0.78
N VAL A 6 3.34 -3.76 1.13
CA VAL A 6 1.92 -4.09 1.24
C VAL A 6 1.53 -4.11 2.71
N ILE A 7 0.56 -3.28 3.08
CA ILE A 7 0.05 -3.21 4.45
C ILE A 7 -1.38 -3.75 4.43
N GLU A 8 -1.55 -4.99 4.89
CA GLU A 8 -2.81 -5.71 4.82
C GLU A 8 -2.80 -6.82 5.88
N ASP A 9 -3.85 -6.93 6.67
CA ASP A 9 -3.94 -7.91 7.75
C ASP A 9 -4.48 -9.27 7.29
N ASP A 10 -5.20 -9.33 6.17
CA ASP A 10 -5.61 -10.60 5.57
C ASP A 10 -4.44 -11.14 4.74
N TYR A 11 -3.85 -12.22 5.24
CA TYR A 11 -2.64 -12.79 4.63
C TYR A 11 -2.83 -13.21 3.17
N LEU A 12 -3.98 -13.80 2.84
CA LEU A 12 -4.25 -14.22 1.47
C LEU A 12 -4.40 -13.04 0.52
N VAL A 13 -5.07 -11.98 1.00
CA VAL A 13 -5.22 -10.74 0.22
C VAL A 13 -3.87 -10.07 0.05
N ALA A 14 -3.07 -9.99 1.12
CA ALA A 14 -1.74 -9.39 1.06
C ALA A 14 -0.84 -10.11 0.04
N ASP A 15 -0.86 -11.44 0.07
CA ASP A 15 -0.06 -12.26 -0.85
C ASP A 15 -0.49 -12.05 -2.30
N TYR A 16 -1.79 -11.98 -2.54
CA TYR A 16 -2.32 -11.69 -3.87
C TYR A 16 -1.92 -10.30 -4.37
N ILE A 17 -2.02 -9.29 -3.50
CA ILE A 17 -1.62 -7.91 -3.85
C ILE A 17 -0.12 -7.85 -4.15
N ALA A 18 0.69 -8.53 -3.34
CA ALA A 18 2.13 -8.58 -3.57
C ALA A 18 2.47 -9.21 -4.92
N ALA A 19 1.79 -10.31 -5.27
CA ALA A 19 1.97 -10.96 -6.56
C ALA A 19 1.58 -10.05 -7.72
N LEU A 20 0.47 -9.32 -7.59
CA LEU A 20 0.06 -8.34 -8.59
C LEU A 20 1.04 -7.19 -8.72
N ALA A 21 1.63 -6.74 -7.61
CA ALA A 21 2.64 -5.69 -7.64
C ALA A 21 3.87 -6.14 -8.43
N GLU A 22 4.33 -7.36 -8.19
CA GLU A 22 5.44 -7.94 -8.95
C GLU A 22 5.12 -8.07 -10.43
N PHE A 23 3.92 -8.55 -10.75
CA PHE A 23 3.44 -8.62 -12.13
C PHE A 23 3.44 -7.24 -12.79
N SER A 24 3.15 -6.20 -12.03
CA SER A 24 3.05 -4.82 -12.52
C SER A 24 4.39 -4.11 -12.63
N GLY A 25 5.48 -4.71 -12.13
CA GLY A 25 6.82 -4.15 -12.25
C GLY A 25 7.59 -3.95 -10.96
N ALA A 26 7.04 -4.33 -9.80
CA ALA A 26 7.80 -4.28 -8.55
C ALA A 26 8.96 -5.27 -8.60
N THR A 27 10.14 -4.84 -8.19
CA THR A 27 11.33 -5.70 -8.17
C THR A 27 11.46 -6.46 -6.85
N SER A 28 10.78 -6.00 -5.81
CA SER A 28 10.68 -6.70 -4.53
C SER A 28 9.45 -6.23 -3.79
N THR A 29 8.97 -7.06 -2.85
CA THR A 29 7.81 -6.75 -2.03
C THR A 29 8.07 -7.12 -0.59
N ALA A 30 7.38 -6.44 0.33
CA ALA A 30 7.31 -6.80 1.74
C ALA A 30 5.86 -6.69 2.18
N ILE A 31 5.46 -7.48 3.16
CA ILE A 31 4.10 -7.50 3.70
C ILE A 31 4.16 -7.18 5.18
N ALA A 32 3.32 -6.26 5.62
CA ALA A 32 3.13 -5.93 7.02
C ALA A 32 1.65 -6.06 7.36
N SER A 33 1.33 -6.72 8.46
CA SER A 33 -0.05 -6.97 8.85
C SER A 33 -0.55 -6.04 9.96
N THR A 34 0.34 -5.29 10.60
CA THR A 34 0.00 -4.35 11.67
C THR A 34 0.66 -3.00 11.41
N GLN A 35 0.17 -1.98 12.12
CA GLN A 35 0.74 -0.64 12.04
C GLN A 35 2.22 -0.64 12.47
N GLU A 36 2.56 -1.36 13.54
CA GLU A 36 3.93 -1.46 14.02
C GLU A 36 4.85 -2.12 13.00
N GLU A 37 4.43 -3.24 12.42
CA GLU A 37 5.18 -3.93 11.38
C GLU A 37 5.39 -3.06 10.15
N ALA A 38 4.39 -2.27 9.78
CA ALA A 38 4.44 -1.40 8.62
C ALA A 38 5.57 -0.37 8.75
N LEU A 39 5.65 0.30 9.91
CA LEU A 39 6.70 1.27 10.14
C LEU A 39 8.09 0.61 10.16
N LYS A 40 8.19 -0.53 10.81
CA LYS A 40 9.44 -1.29 10.89
C LYS A 40 9.92 -1.73 9.51
N SER A 41 9.03 -2.28 8.70
CA SER A 41 9.36 -2.72 7.34
C SER A 41 9.78 -1.55 6.44
N ALA A 42 9.08 -0.42 6.54
CA ALA A 42 9.41 0.75 5.76
C ALA A 42 10.78 1.32 6.10
N LYS A 43 11.14 1.29 7.38
CA LYS A 43 12.47 1.74 7.83
C LYS A 43 13.57 0.78 7.41
N ALA A 44 13.29 -0.53 7.43
CA ALA A 44 14.27 -1.53 7.03
C ALA A 44 14.64 -1.43 5.55
N LYS A 45 13.66 -1.14 4.71
CA LYS A 45 13.87 -0.90 3.28
C LYS A 45 12.83 0.09 2.79
N ARG A 46 13.28 1.30 2.43
CA ARG A 46 12.38 2.36 1.97
C ARG A 46 11.60 1.90 0.73
N PRO A 47 10.26 1.90 0.78
CA PRO A 47 9.48 1.52 -0.39
C PRO A 47 9.40 2.66 -1.41
N ALA A 48 9.30 2.27 -2.68
CA ALA A 48 9.02 3.21 -3.77
C ALA A 48 7.53 3.49 -3.87
N VAL A 49 6.70 2.57 -3.37
CA VAL A 49 5.24 2.69 -3.35
C VAL A 49 4.70 1.86 -2.19
N ILE A 50 3.62 2.33 -1.57
CA ILE A 50 2.93 1.62 -0.49
C ILE A 50 1.51 1.29 -0.94
N LEU A 51 1.13 0.03 -0.76
CA LEU A 51 -0.22 -0.48 -1.03
C LEU A 51 -0.84 -0.79 0.32
N CYS A 52 -1.89 -0.07 0.71
CA CYS A 52 -2.35 -0.07 2.09
C CYS A 52 -3.87 -0.23 2.22
N ASP A 53 -4.30 -1.17 3.07
CA ASP A 53 -5.70 -1.24 3.47
C ASP A 53 -5.99 -0.18 4.54
N VAL A 54 -7.25 0.26 4.62
CA VAL A 54 -7.66 1.26 5.60
C VAL A 54 -7.79 0.66 6.99
N ARG A 55 -8.40 -0.52 7.10
CA ARG A 55 -8.57 -1.21 8.39
C ARG A 55 -7.56 -2.31 8.58
N LEU A 56 -6.94 -2.34 9.74
CA LEU A 56 -6.02 -3.39 10.16
C LEU A 56 -6.50 -3.95 11.51
N ASP A 57 -6.17 -5.20 11.80
CA ASP A 57 -6.50 -5.83 13.11
C ASP A 57 -5.87 -5.06 14.26
N LYS A 58 -4.66 -4.57 14.08
CA LYS A 58 -3.95 -3.78 15.10
C LYS A 58 -3.50 -2.48 14.48
N GLY A 59 -4.19 -1.40 14.81
CA GLY A 59 -3.97 -0.09 14.27
C GLY A 59 -4.85 0.17 13.05
N CYS A 60 -4.51 1.15 12.26
CA CYS A 60 -5.21 1.45 11.02
C CYS A 60 -4.23 1.91 9.94
N GLY A 61 -4.63 1.69 8.69
CA GLY A 61 -3.81 2.03 7.53
C GLY A 61 -3.40 3.50 7.48
N PRO A 62 -4.34 4.44 7.53
CA PRO A 62 -4.00 5.88 7.49
C PRO A 62 -3.05 6.31 8.60
N SER A 63 -3.19 5.78 9.83
CA SER A 63 -2.24 6.08 10.91
C SER A 63 -0.86 5.53 10.62
N ALA A 64 -0.77 4.31 10.08
CA ALA A 64 0.50 3.72 9.69
C ALA A 64 1.18 4.57 8.62
N ILE A 65 0.43 5.00 7.62
CA ILE A 65 0.95 5.87 6.56
C ILE A 65 1.45 7.20 7.14
N GLY A 66 0.69 7.81 8.03
CA GLY A 66 1.11 9.06 8.70
C GLY A 66 2.45 8.92 9.39
N GLU A 67 2.65 7.83 10.14
CA GLU A 67 3.92 7.56 10.81
C GLU A 67 5.07 7.35 9.83
N ILE A 68 4.82 6.58 8.76
CA ILE A 68 5.85 6.30 7.76
C ILE A 68 6.28 7.58 7.05
N LEU A 69 5.32 8.39 6.61
CA LEU A 69 5.62 9.64 5.90
C LEU A 69 6.32 10.65 6.79
N ALA A 70 5.97 10.69 8.09
CA ALA A 70 6.64 11.55 9.05
C ALA A 70 8.11 11.16 9.23
N CYS A 71 8.42 9.86 9.18
CA CYS A 71 9.78 9.36 9.36
C CYS A 71 10.62 9.38 8.08
N LEU A 72 10.00 9.07 6.94
CA LEU A 72 10.74 8.81 5.69
C LEU A 72 10.49 9.84 4.60
N GLY A 73 9.56 10.78 4.81
CA GLY A 73 9.19 11.75 3.80
C GLY A 73 8.16 11.21 2.82
N ALA A 74 7.95 11.92 1.72
CA ALA A 74 6.88 11.59 0.76
C ALA A 74 7.17 10.28 0.03
N ILE A 75 6.19 9.38 0.05
CA ILE A 75 6.20 8.12 -0.67
C ILE A 75 4.82 7.97 -1.31
N PRO A 76 4.72 7.59 -2.59
CA PRO A 76 3.41 7.34 -3.21
C PRO A 76 2.62 6.25 -2.48
N VAL A 77 1.34 6.49 -2.22
CA VAL A 77 0.47 5.57 -1.51
C VAL A 77 -0.77 5.28 -2.34
N LEU A 78 -1.09 3.99 -2.49
CA LEU A 78 -2.33 3.54 -3.10
C LEU A 78 -3.11 2.78 -2.02
N TYR A 79 -4.27 3.32 -1.61
CA TYR A 79 -5.14 2.63 -0.68
C TYR A 79 -5.99 1.61 -1.44
N ILE A 80 -6.05 0.39 -0.94
CA ILE A 80 -6.83 -0.70 -1.54
C ILE A 80 -7.81 -1.18 -0.47
N THR A 81 -9.09 -0.83 -0.61
CA THR A 81 -10.05 -1.05 0.47
C THR A 81 -11.44 -1.35 -0.06
N GLY A 82 -12.19 -2.18 0.68
CA GLY A 82 -13.62 -2.43 0.43
C GLY A 82 -14.52 -1.32 0.95
N ILE A 83 -13.96 -0.37 1.70
CA ILE A 83 -14.70 0.74 2.31
C ILE A 83 -13.99 2.08 2.03
N PRO A 84 -13.99 2.52 0.75
CA PRO A 84 -13.26 3.74 0.35
C PRO A 84 -13.68 4.98 1.14
N GLU A 85 -14.94 5.05 1.58
CA GLU A 85 -15.49 6.17 2.34
C GLU A 85 -14.85 6.31 3.72
N GLU A 86 -14.21 5.27 4.25
CA GLU A 86 -13.48 5.35 5.52
C GLU A 86 -12.08 5.93 5.37
N CYS A 87 -11.60 6.08 4.16
CA CYS A 87 -10.33 6.74 3.93
C CYS A 87 -10.49 8.23 4.24
N PRO A 88 -9.70 8.80 5.18
CA PRO A 88 -9.80 10.22 5.51
C PRO A 88 -9.60 11.10 4.29
N ALA A 89 -10.33 12.23 4.22
CA ALA A 89 -10.26 13.16 3.10
C ALA A 89 -8.81 13.62 2.81
N SER A 90 -8.03 13.85 3.85
CA SER A 90 -6.62 14.23 3.71
C SER A 90 -5.77 13.15 3.05
N HIS A 91 -6.15 11.89 3.19
CA HIS A 91 -5.45 10.75 2.62
C HIS A 91 -5.96 10.39 1.23
N ARG A 92 -7.15 10.87 0.86
CA ARG A 92 -7.70 10.67 -0.49
C ARG A 92 -6.91 11.42 -1.56
N ALA A 93 -6.06 12.36 -1.15
CA ALA A 93 -5.12 13.02 -2.05
C ALA A 93 -4.12 12.03 -2.65
N HIS A 94 -3.87 10.91 -1.97
CA HIS A 94 -3.13 9.79 -2.55
C HIS A 94 -4.03 9.13 -3.59
N SER A 95 -4.25 7.85 -3.59
CA SER A 95 -5.21 7.25 -4.50
C SER A 95 -5.91 6.10 -3.81
N VAL A 96 -7.12 5.81 -4.24
CA VAL A 96 -7.92 4.73 -3.67
C VAL A 96 -8.36 3.79 -4.78
N LEU A 97 -8.08 2.51 -4.59
CA LEU A 97 -8.57 1.45 -5.48
C LEU A 97 -9.58 0.62 -4.69
N PRO A 98 -10.88 0.70 -5.02
CA PRO A 98 -11.91 -0.05 -4.28
C PRO A 98 -11.81 -1.55 -4.53
N LYS A 99 -12.07 -2.36 -3.49
CA LYS A 99 -12.26 -3.81 -3.63
C LYS A 99 -13.73 -4.10 -3.91
N PRO A 100 -14.07 -5.07 -4.75
CA PRO A 100 -13.15 -5.83 -5.61
C PRO A 100 -12.65 -5.02 -6.80
N PHE A 101 -11.46 -5.33 -7.25
CA PHE A 101 -10.85 -4.65 -8.40
C PHE A 101 -10.43 -5.66 -9.46
N SER A 102 -10.34 -5.21 -10.72
CA SER A 102 -9.80 -6.05 -11.80
C SER A 102 -8.27 -5.98 -11.79
N ARG A 103 -7.64 -7.00 -12.36
CA ARG A 103 -6.19 -7.00 -12.52
C ARG A 103 -5.74 -5.76 -13.32
N ASP A 104 -6.44 -5.44 -14.39
CA ASP A 104 -6.08 -4.29 -15.23
C ASP A 104 -6.18 -2.98 -14.48
N ALA A 105 -7.19 -2.80 -13.63
CA ALA A 105 -7.33 -1.61 -12.80
C ALA A 105 -6.17 -1.51 -11.81
N PHE A 106 -5.79 -2.62 -11.19
CA PHE A 106 -4.64 -2.65 -10.27
C PHE A 106 -3.35 -2.28 -11.00
N VAL A 107 -3.07 -2.94 -12.13
CA VAL A 107 -1.82 -2.70 -12.89
C VAL A 107 -1.71 -1.24 -13.29
N SER A 108 -2.79 -0.67 -13.80
CA SER A 108 -2.82 0.73 -14.22
C SER A 108 -2.55 1.68 -13.03
N ALA A 109 -3.26 1.48 -11.92
CA ALA A 109 -3.09 2.31 -10.73
C ALA A 109 -1.68 2.17 -10.12
N PHE A 110 -1.19 0.93 -10.04
CA PHE A 110 0.14 0.67 -9.50
C PHE A 110 1.22 1.35 -10.32
N ARG A 111 1.21 1.17 -11.64
CA ARG A 111 2.23 1.75 -12.52
C ARG A 111 2.24 3.27 -12.46
N LYS A 112 1.05 3.86 -12.41
CA LYS A 112 0.91 5.31 -12.29
C LYS A 112 1.57 5.82 -11.00
N HIS A 113 1.30 5.16 -9.87
CA HIS A 113 1.81 5.58 -8.56
C HIS A 113 3.28 5.26 -8.36
N ALA A 114 3.73 4.14 -8.89
CA ALA A 114 5.13 3.74 -8.79
C ALA A 114 6.03 4.47 -9.79
N GLY A 115 5.46 5.25 -10.71
CA GLY A 115 6.23 5.94 -11.73
C GLY A 115 6.79 5.03 -12.81
N ILE A 116 6.13 3.91 -13.05
CA ILE A 116 6.51 2.95 -14.09
C ILE A 116 5.66 3.22 -15.32
N GLY A 117 6.29 3.48 -16.42
CA GLY A 117 5.65 3.82 -17.69
C GLY A 117 4.84 2.71 -18.34
#